data_3622b250cfb63a23c6b9210a374c0b95
#
_entry.id   3622b250cfb63a23c6b9210a374c0b95
#
_cell.length_a   1.000
_cell.length_b   1.000
_cell.length_c   1.000
_cell.angle_alpha   90.00
_cell.angle_beta   90.00
_cell.angle_gamma   90.00
#
_symmetry.space_group_name_H-M   'P 1'
#
loop_
_entity.id
_entity.type
_entity.pdbx_description
1 polymer ?
#
loop_
_entity_poly.entity_id
_entity_poly.type
_entity_poly.pdbx_seq_one_letter_code
_entity_poly.pdbx_strand_id
1 'polypeptide(L)'
;GLFGDLGTSTDDRAQLFWTSGHQYEMTDYREWTNGYPSVKFRNSNYFSASTPTVFSGTDFPLFRLADAYLMYAECVVRGGSGGTLNQAVDYVNALRTRSNATTITPGQLTLDFIIDERARELNLEGHRRSDLIRFGKFTGGSYLWPWKGGAKDGTAIPDHYNLFPIPLKALQANPKLTPQFG
;
A
#
# COMPACT_ATOMS: atom_id res chain seq x y z
N GLY A 1 -8.46 -2.18 -11.23
CA GLY A 1 -8.03 -1.92 -9.85
C GLY A 1 -7.57 -3.19 -9.14
N LEU A 2 -6.96 -3.07 -7.96
CA LEU A 2 -6.35 -4.19 -7.19
C LEU A 2 -7.37 -5.26 -6.75
N PHE A 3 -8.64 -4.92 -6.63
CA PHE A 3 -9.72 -5.82 -6.21
C PHE A 3 -10.71 -6.14 -7.32
N GLY A 4 -10.46 -5.67 -8.55
CA GLY A 4 -11.45 -5.72 -9.62
C GLY A 4 -12.63 -4.78 -9.34
N ASP A 5 -13.84 -5.24 -9.60
CA ASP A 5 -15.06 -4.52 -9.21
C ASP A 5 -15.31 -4.75 -7.71
N LEU A 6 -15.36 -3.67 -6.93
CA LEU A 6 -15.57 -3.73 -5.48
C LEU A 6 -16.93 -4.32 -5.11
N GLY A 7 -17.94 -4.14 -5.95
CA GLY A 7 -19.31 -4.64 -5.69
C GLY A 7 -19.45 -6.15 -5.85
N THR A 8 -18.57 -6.78 -6.62
CA THR A 8 -18.60 -8.23 -6.91
C THR A 8 -17.39 -8.98 -6.35
N SER A 9 -16.44 -8.27 -5.74
CA SER A 9 -15.23 -8.89 -5.17
C SER A 9 -15.58 -9.78 -3.99
N THR A 10 -15.05 -11.01 -3.99
CA THR A 10 -15.12 -11.92 -2.83
C THR A 10 -14.08 -11.60 -1.76
N ASP A 11 -13.10 -10.76 -2.07
CA ASP A 11 -12.06 -10.34 -1.13
C ASP A 11 -12.64 -9.32 -0.13
N ASP A 12 -12.74 -9.71 1.13
CA ASP A 12 -13.31 -8.87 2.20
C ASP A 12 -12.59 -7.51 2.36
N ARG A 13 -11.33 -7.43 1.94
CA ARG A 13 -10.57 -6.17 1.97
C ARG A 13 -11.12 -5.14 0.98
N ALA A 14 -11.88 -5.57 -0.04
CA ALA A 14 -12.60 -4.66 -0.93
C ALA A 14 -13.68 -3.86 -0.19
N GLN A 15 -14.27 -4.42 0.88
CA GLN A 15 -15.26 -3.76 1.72
C GLN A 15 -14.68 -2.65 2.60
N LEU A 16 -13.36 -2.52 2.66
CA LEU A 16 -12.69 -1.42 3.34
C LEU A 16 -12.71 -0.11 2.55
N PHE A 17 -13.40 -0.07 1.41
CA PHE A 17 -13.60 1.12 0.59
C PHE A 17 -15.07 1.49 0.55
N TRP A 18 -15.38 2.73 0.92
CA TRP A 18 -16.75 3.24 0.94
C TRP A 18 -17.15 3.71 -0.46
N THR A 19 -18.15 3.06 -1.04
CA THR A 19 -18.62 3.34 -2.40
C THR A 19 -19.89 4.18 -2.45
N SER A 20 -20.71 4.17 -1.38
CA SER A 20 -22.00 4.84 -1.35
C SER A 20 -21.85 6.37 -1.41
N GLY A 21 -22.45 6.99 -2.41
CA GLY A 21 -22.37 8.43 -2.64
C GLY A 21 -21.04 8.89 -3.27
N HIS A 22 -20.17 7.96 -3.67
CA HIS A 22 -18.89 8.24 -4.29
C HIS A 22 -18.82 7.63 -5.69
N GLN A 23 -18.01 8.24 -6.55
CA GLN A 23 -17.65 7.71 -7.86
C GLN A 23 -16.22 7.16 -7.84
N TYR A 24 -15.98 6.09 -8.61
CA TYR A 24 -14.66 5.46 -8.67
C TYR A 24 -13.59 6.40 -9.22
N GLU A 25 -13.94 7.14 -10.29
CA GLU A 25 -12.99 8.01 -10.97
C GLU A 25 -12.77 9.31 -10.19
N MET A 26 -11.52 9.61 -9.88
CA MET A 26 -11.12 10.89 -9.30
C MET A 26 -10.78 11.87 -10.42
N THR A 27 -11.72 12.78 -10.73
CA THR A 27 -11.54 13.83 -11.72
C THR A 27 -11.01 15.13 -11.12
N ASP A 28 -11.38 15.41 -9.87
CA ASP A 28 -10.85 16.51 -9.06
C ASP A 28 -10.62 16.01 -7.62
N TYR A 29 -9.38 16.06 -7.16
CA TYR A 29 -8.99 15.61 -5.81
C TYR A 29 -9.58 16.47 -4.68
N ARG A 30 -10.15 17.64 -5.00
CA ARG A 30 -10.83 18.54 -4.03
C ARG A 30 -12.30 18.17 -3.83
N GLU A 31 -12.87 17.39 -4.73
CA GLU A 31 -14.26 16.95 -4.65
C GLU A 31 -14.38 15.72 -3.77
N TRP A 32 -15.10 15.85 -2.64
CA TRP A 32 -15.27 14.77 -1.68
C TRP A 32 -15.87 13.48 -2.26
N THR A 33 -16.75 13.61 -3.24
CA THR A 33 -17.44 12.49 -3.88
C THR A 33 -16.55 11.74 -4.88
N ASN A 34 -15.36 12.23 -5.17
CA ASN A 34 -14.41 11.64 -6.12
C ASN A 34 -13.49 10.63 -5.40
N GLY A 35 -13.39 9.43 -6.00
CA GLY A 35 -12.64 8.31 -5.42
C GLY A 35 -13.40 7.62 -4.28
N TYR A 36 -12.97 6.45 -3.90
CA TYR A 36 -13.52 5.68 -2.79
C TYR A 36 -12.63 5.84 -1.55
N PRO A 37 -13.10 6.50 -0.48
CA PRO A 37 -12.32 6.62 0.74
C PRO A 37 -12.14 5.26 1.41
N SER A 38 -10.96 5.01 1.95
CA SER A 38 -10.69 3.82 2.74
C SER A 38 -11.22 4.00 4.17
N VAL A 39 -11.90 2.98 4.66
CA VAL A 39 -12.44 2.91 6.02
C VAL A 39 -11.72 1.86 6.88
N LYS A 40 -10.49 1.51 6.52
CA LYS A 40 -9.70 0.50 7.23
C LYS A 40 -9.46 0.87 8.69
N PHE A 41 -9.13 2.13 8.96
CA PHE A 41 -8.97 2.64 10.31
C PHE A 41 -10.17 3.51 10.68
N ARG A 42 -10.85 3.15 11.77
CA ARG A 42 -12.04 3.83 12.27
C ARG A 42 -11.86 4.19 13.73
N ASN A 43 -12.34 5.36 14.12
CA ASN A 43 -12.44 5.73 15.54
C ASN A 43 -13.71 5.12 16.16
N SER A 44 -13.78 3.79 16.18
CA SER A 44 -14.88 3.06 16.81
C SER A 44 -14.34 1.81 17.50
N ASN A 45 -14.83 1.53 18.69
CA ASN A 45 -14.56 0.28 19.38
C ASN A 45 -15.39 -0.85 18.74
N TYR A 46 -14.78 -2.02 18.62
CA TYR A 46 -15.51 -3.24 18.22
C TYR A 46 -16.70 -3.54 19.16
N PHE A 47 -16.59 -3.15 20.43
CA PHE A 47 -17.55 -3.44 21.49
C PHE A 47 -18.47 -2.28 21.87
N SER A 48 -18.30 -1.07 21.33
CA SER A 48 -19.17 0.07 21.61
C SER A 48 -19.38 0.94 20.38
N ALA A 49 -20.62 1.41 20.19
CA ALA A 49 -20.91 2.42 19.20
C ALA A 49 -20.07 3.68 19.48
N SER A 50 -19.39 4.15 18.46
CA SER A 50 -18.61 5.39 18.36
C SER A 50 -18.49 6.23 19.63
N THR A 51 -17.31 6.33 20.17
CA THR A 51 -16.98 7.45 21.05
C THR A 51 -16.51 8.61 20.18
N PRO A 52 -17.28 9.69 20.04
CA PRO A 52 -16.79 10.90 19.40
C PRO A 52 -15.76 11.54 20.33
N THR A 53 -14.50 11.19 20.14
CA THR A 53 -13.38 11.81 20.84
C THR A 53 -12.53 12.53 19.82
N VAL A 54 -11.89 13.61 20.24
CA VAL A 54 -10.92 14.35 19.43
C VAL A 54 -9.72 13.44 19.06
N PHE A 55 -9.50 12.40 19.85
CA PHE A 55 -8.42 11.43 19.66
C PHE A 55 -8.96 10.06 19.28
N SER A 56 -8.28 9.39 18.35
CA SER A 56 -8.58 8.01 18.01
C SER A 56 -7.97 7.06 19.02
N GLY A 57 -8.74 6.06 19.47
CA GLY A 57 -8.26 4.93 20.25
C GLY A 57 -7.72 3.79 19.38
N THR A 58 -7.60 3.99 18.05
CA THR A 58 -7.12 2.98 17.14
C THR A 58 -5.59 2.93 17.15
N ASP A 59 -5.02 1.77 17.47
CA ASP A 59 -3.58 1.53 17.39
C ASP A 59 -3.13 1.43 15.93
N PHE A 60 -1.95 1.99 15.63
CA PHE A 60 -1.32 1.83 14.34
C PHE A 60 -0.35 0.65 14.39
N PRO A 61 -0.53 -0.40 13.56
CA PRO A 61 0.35 -1.56 13.55
C PRO A 61 1.71 -1.21 12.94
N LEU A 62 2.78 -1.27 13.74
CA LEU A 62 4.14 -1.11 13.23
C LEU A 62 4.66 -2.39 12.57
N PHE A 63 4.32 -3.55 13.14
CA PHE A 63 4.70 -4.87 12.65
C PHE A 63 3.51 -5.81 12.69
N ARG A 64 3.29 -6.54 11.60
CA ARG A 64 2.24 -7.56 11.50
C ARG A 64 2.77 -8.83 10.87
N LEU A 65 2.22 -9.97 11.28
CA LEU A 65 2.55 -11.27 10.68
C LEU A 65 2.33 -11.30 9.16
N ALA A 66 1.32 -10.57 8.66
CA ALA A 66 1.05 -10.46 7.24
C ALA A 66 2.24 -9.84 6.47
N ASP A 67 2.89 -8.81 7.02
CA ASP A 67 4.08 -8.23 6.41
C ASP A 67 5.23 -9.25 6.38
N ALA A 68 5.47 -9.98 7.49
CA ALA A 68 6.48 -11.04 7.56
C ALA A 68 6.24 -12.14 6.52
N TYR A 69 5.00 -12.57 6.32
CA TYR A 69 4.63 -13.56 5.31
C TYR A 69 4.91 -13.08 3.88
N LEU A 70 4.57 -11.83 3.58
CA LEU A 70 4.81 -11.23 2.27
C LEU A 70 6.30 -10.93 2.04
N MET A 71 7.06 -10.55 3.08
CA MET A 71 8.52 -10.44 3.00
C MET A 71 9.17 -11.80 2.71
N TYR A 72 8.74 -12.88 3.39
CA TYR A 72 9.23 -14.22 3.10
C TYR A 72 8.98 -14.62 1.65
N ALA A 73 7.75 -14.41 1.15
CA ALA A 73 7.39 -14.71 -0.22
C ALA A 73 8.23 -13.90 -1.21
N GLU A 74 8.47 -12.62 -0.96
CA GLU A 74 9.33 -11.78 -1.79
C GLU A 74 10.77 -12.28 -1.82
N CYS A 75 11.33 -12.62 -0.66
CA CYS A 75 12.69 -13.16 -0.57
C CYS A 75 12.85 -14.45 -1.39
N VAL A 76 11.89 -15.37 -1.30
CA VAL A 76 11.91 -16.64 -2.07
C VAL A 76 11.84 -16.37 -3.56
N VAL A 77 10.92 -15.50 -4.02
CA VAL A 77 10.78 -15.19 -5.46
C VAL A 77 12.00 -14.45 -6.01
N ARG A 78 12.72 -13.69 -5.15
CA ARG A 78 13.99 -13.04 -5.52
C ARG A 78 15.19 -13.99 -5.48
N GLY A 79 15.00 -15.27 -5.19
CA GLY A 79 16.08 -16.28 -5.17
C GLY A 79 16.83 -16.36 -3.85
N GLY A 80 16.26 -15.87 -2.76
CA GLY A 80 16.83 -16.01 -1.41
C GLY A 80 16.93 -17.48 -0.99
N SER A 81 18.01 -17.84 -0.29
CA SER A 81 18.23 -19.19 0.25
C SER A 81 17.50 -19.40 1.57
N GLY A 82 17.24 -20.65 1.93
CA GLY A 82 16.61 -21.03 3.22
C GLY A 82 15.08 -21.01 3.23
N GLY A 83 14.45 -20.65 2.10
CA GLY A 83 12.99 -20.72 1.94
C GLY A 83 12.58 -21.63 0.78
N THR A 84 11.28 -21.99 0.74
CA THR A 84 10.71 -22.78 -0.35
C THR A 84 9.52 -22.06 -1.00
N LEU A 85 9.33 -22.29 -2.29
CA LEU A 85 8.20 -21.71 -3.03
C LEU A 85 6.85 -22.18 -2.47
N ASN A 86 6.73 -23.45 -2.08
CA ASN A 86 5.50 -23.97 -1.49
C ASN A 86 5.16 -23.26 -0.19
N GLN A 87 6.13 -23.09 0.72
CA GLN A 87 5.91 -22.37 1.96
C GLN A 87 5.56 -20.88 1.73
N ALA A 88 6.14 -20.24 0.72
CA ALA A 88 5.80 -18.89 0.33
C ALA A 88 4.34 -18.77 -0.15
N VAL A 89 3.89 -19.75 -0.96
CA VAL A 89 2.49 -19.84 -1.43
C VAL A 89 1.55 -20.11 -0.25
N ASP A 90 1.91 -20.99 0.68
CA ASP A 90 1.10 -21.28 1.87
C ASP A 90 0.90 -20.02 2.72
N TYR A 91 1.95 -19.23 2.96
CA TYR A 91 1.86 -17.98 3.70
C TYR A 91 0.97 -16.93 3.00
N VAL A 92 1.12 -16.77 1.69
CA VAL A 92 0.26 -15.88 0.91
C VAL A 92 -1.19 -16.37 0.94
N ASN A 93 -1.42 -17.66 0.75
CA ASN A 93 -2.75 -18.25 0.77
C ASN A 93 -3.42 -18.18 2.15
N ALA A 94 -2.65 -18.22 3.24
CA ALA A 94 -3.19 -17.99 4.58
C ALA A 94 -3.81 -16.58 4.70
N LEU A 95 -3.15 -15.55 4.14
CA LEU A 95 -3.68 -14.18 4.12
C LEU A 95 -4.93 -14.07 3.23
N ARG A 96 -4.88 -14.69 2.05
CA ARG A 96 -5.97 -14.66 1.08
C ARG A 96 -7.21 -15.39 1.60
N THR A 97 -7.03 -16.57 2.18
CA THR A 97 -8.12 -17.36 2.79
C THR A 97 -8.77 -16.59 3.95
N ARG A 98 -7.99 -15.96 4.82
CA ARG A 98 -8.51 -15.12 5.90
C ARG A 98 -9.43 -13.99 5.37
N SER A 99 -9.15 -13.50 4.17
CA SER A 99 -9.88 -12.38 3.55
C SER A 99 -10.88 -12.86 2.48
N ASN A 100 -11.26 -14.13 2.46
CA ASN A 100 -12.16 -14.74 1.46
C ASN A 100 -11.72 -14.49 0.00
N ALA A 101 -10.44 -14.19 -0.23
CA ALA A 101 -9.87 -14.01 -1.55
C ALA A 101 -9.45 -15.36 -2.15
N THR A 102 -9.55 -15.49 -3.47
CA THR A 102 -9.15 -16.71 -4.19
C THR A 102 -7.68 -17.03 -3.93
N THR A 103 -7.36 -18.27 -3.55
CA THR A 103 -6.00 -18.76 -3.37
C THR A 103 -5.23 -18.81 -4.68
N ILE A 104 -3.90 -18.81 -4.59
CA ILE A 104 -3.00 -18.86 -5.74
C ILE A 104 -2.21 -20.16 -5.80
N THR A 105 -1.74 -20.49 -6.99
CA THR A 105 -0.80 -21.58 -7.26
C THR A 105 0.65 -21.07 -7.26
N PRO A 106 1.66 -21.95 -7.14
CA PRO A 106 3.07 -21.55 -7.21
C PRO A 106 3.45 -20.75 -8.45
N GLY A 107 2.87 -21.08 -9.61
CA GLY A 107 3.15 -20.37 -10.86
C GLY A 107 2.58 -18.94 -10.91
N GLN A 108 1.67 -18.58 -10.02
CA GLN A 108 1.10 -17.25 -9.92
C GLN A 108 1.85 -16.36 -8.93
N LEU A 109 2.73 -16.91 -8.10
CA LEU A 109 3.51 -16.15 -7.14
C LEU A 109 4.70 -15.46 -7.83
N THR A 110 4.47 -14.26 -8.33
CA THR A 110 5.48 -13.41 -9.00
C THR A 110 5.74 -12.13 -8.19
N LEU A 111 6.79 -11.41 -8.53
CA LEU A 111 7.06 -10.10 -7.90
C LEU A 111 5.92 -9.09 -8.15
N ASP A 112 5.32 -9.09 -9.35
CA ASP A 112 4.18 -8.23 -9.64
C ASP A 112 2.94 -8.61 -8.83
N PHE A 113 2.71 -9.91 -8.63
CA PHE A 113 1.66 -10.35 -7.73
C PHE A 113 1.91 -9.91 -6.28
N ILE A 114 3.15 -10.06 -5.80
CA ILE A 114 3.52 -9.71 -4.41
C ILE A 114 3.33 -8.22 -4.12
N ILE A 115 3.78 -7.34 -5.01
CA ILE A 115 3.63 -5.88 -4.79
C ILE A 115 2.15 -5.47 -4.78
N ASP A 116 1.30 -6.15 -5.53
CA ASP A 116 -0.14 -5.93 -5.53
C ASP A 116 -0.81 -6.52 -4.28
N GLU A 117 -0.38 -7.72 -3.84
CA GLU A 117 -0.88 -8.31 -2.60
C GLU A 117 -0.48 -7.49 -1.37
N ARG A 118 0.75 -6.95 -1.34
CA ARG A 118 1.18 -5.99 -0.32
C ARG A 118 0.31 -4.73 -0.33
N ALA A 119 -0.07 -4.22 -1.49
CA ALA A 119 -0.95 -3.07 -1.60
C ALA A 119 -2.37 -3.35 -1.09
N ARG A 120 -2.92 -4.56 -1.34
CA ARG A 120 -4.21 -4.99 -0.80
C ARG A 120 -4.17 -5.15 0.74
N GLU A 121 -3.15 -5.84 1.22
CA GLU A 121 -3.04 -6.24 2.62
C GLU A 121 -2.61 -5.10 3.55
N LEU A 122 -1.59 -4.35 3.13
CA LEU A 122 -0.92 -3.32 3.95
C LEU A 122 -1.36 -1.89 3.58
N ASN A 123 -2.55 -1.75 2.97
CA ASN A 123 -3.11 -0.44 2.64
C ASN A 123 -3.17 0.46 3.88
N LEU A 124 -2.73 1.71 3.75
CA LEU A 124 -2.65 2.72 4.82
C LEU A 124 -1.76 2.36 6.02
N GLU A 125 -0.85 1.39 5.87
CA GLU A 125 0.10 1.01 6.93
C GLU A 125 1.53 1.57 6.68
N GLY A 126 1.69 2.55 5.81
CA GLY A 126 2.96 3.24 5.58
C GLY A 126 3.95 2.50 4.67
N HIS A 127 3.61 1.32 4.14
CA HIS A 127 4.54 0.49 3.37
C HIS A 127 4.66 0.85 1.89
N ARG A 128 3.59 1.41 1.27
CA ARG A 128 3.50 1.51 -0.19
C ARG A 128 4.65 2.25 -0.86
N ARG A 129 5.12 3.36 -0.30
CA ARG A 129 6.25 4.10 -0.86
C ARG A 129 7.54 3.27 -0.86
N SER A 130 7.85 2.64 0.26
CA SER A 130 9.04 1.78 0.40
C SER A 130 8.97 0.57 -0.52
N ASP A 131 7.80 -0.04 -0.66
CA ASP A 131 7.57 -1.14 -1.59
C ASP A 131 7.79 -0.70 -3.04
N LEU A 132 7.20 0.41 -3.46
CA LEU A 132 7.36 0.93 -4.82
C LEU A 132 8.82 1.26 -5.15
N ILE A 133 9.59 1.82 -4.20
CA ILE A 133 11.03 2.09 -4.35
C ILE A 133 11.80 0.77 -4.52
N ARG A 134 11.58 -0.20 -3.61
CA ARG A 134 12.25 -1.51 -3.63
C ARG A 134 11.97 -2.31 -4.89
N PHE A 135 10.78 -2.16 -5.47
CA PHE A 135 10.39 -2.79 -6.73
C PHE A 135 10.75 -1.96 -7.97
N GLY A 136 11.41 -0.80 -7.82
CA GLY A 136 11.79 0.06 -8.94
C GLY A 136 10.61 0.70 -9.67
N LYS A 137 9.48 0.89 -8.98
CA LYS A 137 8.22 1.37 -9.57
C LYS A 137 7.83 2.78 -9.10
N PHE A 138 8.56 3.37 -8.14
CA PHE A 138 8.17 4.66 -7.55
C PHE A 138 8.45 5.82 -8.50
N THR A 139 9.67 5.93 -8.98
CA THR A 139 10.11 7.00 -9.91
C THR A 139 9.97 6.57 -11.38
N GLY A 140 10.33 7.46 -12.29
CA GLY A 140 10.20 7.19 -13.73
C GLY A 140 8.77 7.06 -14.21
N GLY A 141 8.61 6.64 -15.47
CA GLY A 141 7.32 6.53 -16.18
C GLY A 141 6.89 5.10 -16.49
N SER A 142 7.65 4.07 -16.07
CA SER A 142 7.35 2.66 -16.37
C SER A 142 6.16 2.09 -15.60
N TYR A 143 5.82 2.69 -14.45
CA TYR A 143 4.68 2.33 -13.61
C TYR A 143 3.94 3.61 -13.21
N LEU A 144 2.79 3.85 -13.85
CA LEU A 144 1.96 5.01 -13.60
C LEU A 144 0.70 4.60 -12.83
N TRP A 145 0.28 5.46 -11.93
CA TRP A 145 -1.02 5.39 -11.27
C TRP A 145 -1.69 6.76 -11.33
N PRO A 146 -3.02 6.83 -11.23
CA PRO A 146 -3.72 8.12 -11.23
C PRO A 146 -3.13 9.07 -10.18
N TRP A 147 -2.90 10.30 -10.59
CA TRP A 147 -2.33 11.38 -9.76
C TRP A 147 -0.85 11.21 -9.37
N LYS A 148 -0.13 10.23 -9.91
CA LYS A 148 1.33 10.22 -9.81
C LYS A 148 1.90 11.52 -10.39
N GLY A 149 2.77 12.20 -9.63
CA GLY A 149 3.36 13.47 -10.04
C GLY A 149 2.35 14.62 -10.21
N GLY A 150 1.13 14.50 -9.68
CA GLY A 150 0.09 15.53 -9.72
C GLY A 150 -0.73 15.60 -11.01
N ALA A 151 -0.50 14.70 -11.97
CA ALA A 151 -1.28 14.60 -13.19
C ALA A 151 -2.36 13.51 -13.09
N LYS A 152 -3.58 13.76 -13.59
CA LYS A 152 -4.72 12.83 -13.49
C LYS A 152 -4.35 11.41 -13.94
N ASP A 153 -3.70 11.26 -15.07
CA ASP A 153 -3.32 9.96 -15.65
C ASP A 153 -1.94 9.48 -15.18
N GLY A 154 -1.33 10.22 -14.27
CA GLY A 154 0.02 9.98 -13.80
C GLY A 154 1.09 10.49 -14.76
N THR A 155 2.22 10.90 -14.24
CA THR A 155 3.41 11.28 -15.00
C THR A 155 4.66 10.72 -14.37
N ALA A 156 5.75 10.67 -15.16
CA ALA A 156 7.05 10.31 -14.63
C ALA A 156 7.51 11.31 -13.57
N ILE A 157 8.10 10.80 -12.49
CA ILE A 157 8.73 11.64 -11.48
C ILE A 157 10.22 11.34 -11.41
N PRO A 158 11.07 12.37 -11.17
CA PRO A 158 12.52 12.21 -11.14
C PRO A 158 13.03 11.27 -10.05
N ASP A 159 14.18 10.63 -10.27
CA ASP A 159 14.73 9.61 -9.38
C ASP A 159 15.14 10.13 -8.01
N HIS A 160 15.42 11.42 -7.88
CA HIS A 160 15.73 12.01 -6.58
C HIS A 160 14.58 11.90 -5.57
N TYR A 161 13.32 11.72 -6.04
CA TYR A 161 12.17 11.46 -5.15
C TYR A 161 12.24 10.12 -4.43
N ASN A 162 13.14 9.20 -4.81
CA ASN A 162 13.40 7.99 -4.02
C ASN A 162 14.00 8.31 -2.65
N LEU A 163 14.65 9.46 -2.50
CA LEU A 163 15.24 9.93 -1.26
C LEU A 163 14.35 10.98 -0.58
N PHE A 164 14.46 11.09 0.73
CA PHE A 164 13.91 12.23 1.45
C PHE A 164 14.94 13.35 1.48
N PRO A 165 14.54 14.62 1.29
CA PRO A 165 15.47 15.74 1.41
C PRO A 165 15.94 15.88 2.87
N ILE A 166 17.15 16.39 3.03
CA ILE A 166 17.64 16.79 4.37
C ILE A 166 16.72 17.89 4.90
N PRO A 167 16.16 17.77 6.11
CA PRO A 167 15.28 18.79 6.67
C PRO A 167 15.96 20.15 6.75
N LEU A 168 15.22 21.21 6.41
CA LEU A 168 15.75 22.57 6.42
C LEU A 168 16.39 22.95 7.77
N LYS A 169 15.79 22.53 8.90
CA LYS A 169 16.36 22.75 10.23
C LYS A 169 17.73 22.12 10.42
N ALA A 170 17.97 20.95 9.83
CA ALA A 170 19.28 20.30 9.89
C ALA A 170 20.32 21.07 9.06
N LEU A 171 19.94 21.54 7.86
CA LEU A 171 20.79 22.39 7.03
C LEU A 171 21.14 23.71 7.73
N GLN A 172 20.18 24.34 8.40
CA GLN A 172 20.40 25.57 9.16
C GLN A 172 21.28 25.37 10.40
N ALA A 173 21.17 24.21 11.06
CA ALA A 173 21.97 23.91 12.24
C ALA A 173 23.42 23.47 11.92
N ASN A 174 23.69 23.01 10.71
CA ASN A 174 25.02 22.56 10.29
C ASN A 174 25.40 23.13 8.92
N PRO A 175 26.18 24.24 8.89
CA PRO A 175 26.56 24.89 7.63
C PRO A 175 27.50 24.07 6.74
N LYS A 176 27.96 22.91 7.20
CA LYS A 176 28.73 21.97 6.39
C LYS A 176 27.85 21.03 5.56
N LEU A 177 26.52 20.97 5.84
CA LEU A 177 25.59 20.23 5.04
C LEU A 177 25.21 21.05 3.81
N THR A 178 25.22 20.40 2.66
CA THR A 178 24.71 20.96 1.41
C THR A 178 23.36 20.35 1.09
N PRO A 179 22.40 21.08 0.47
CA PRO A 179 21.18 20.49 -0.03
C PRO A 179 21.49 19.31 -0.97
N GLN A 180 20.76 18.21 -0.82
CA GLN A 180 20.92 17.04 -1.71
C GLN A 180 20.44 17.35 -3.13
N PHE A 181 19.51 18.28 -3.25
CA PHE A 181 18.89 18.68 -4.51
C PHE A 181 18.90 20.21 -4.53
N GLY A 182 19.70 20.78 -5.39
CA GLY A 182 19.78 22.22 -5.65
C GLY A 182 18.76 22.68 -6.66
#